data_89ca6e0252a075d84a69eb33f6d02dd2
#
_entry.id   89ca6e0252a075d84a69eb33f6d02dd2
#
_cell.length_a   1.000
_cell.length_b   1.000
_cell.length_c   1.000
_cell.angle_alpha   90.00
_cell.angle_beta   90.00
_cell.angle_gamma   90.00
#
_symmetry.space_group_name_H-M   'P 1'
#
loop_
_entity.id
_entity.type
_entity.pdbx_description
1 polymer ?
#
loop_
_entity_poly.entity_id
_entity_poly.type
_entity_poly.pdbx_seq_one_letter_code
_entity_poly.pdbx_strand_id
1 'polypeptide(L)'
;MSDNMQPTDEVLDDEVLDEAEGADSFDEVEEFDPFEDMSDEELDALCDEDENLAGFGDVEPGFRSGFVALVGRPNAGKSTLLNACYGKKVAITSPVAQTTRRRMRAVVNRPGYQLVFVDTPGIHKPKDGLGSELNKSALFELNDVDVVAFLIDATKPIGRGDAWVAEHVKNARSKKVLVLTKADEADPAQVMEQLKAAHELMEYDDEIVTSSVKNFNVDAFIETVAHFLPEGPRWFPEDMGTDASDETLVAEFVREKVLRRTRDEIPHSVGVICDALEQTKKVLRVHATIYVEREGQKGIIIGKGGEMIKHIGIDARRDLERIFGTQVFLELDVKVKAGWRDDEAQIRRFGYNAED
;
A
#
# COMPACT_ATOMS: atom_id res chain seq x y z
N MET A 1 -5.64 68.11 -23.68
CA MET A 1 -6.58 67.83 -24.71
C MET A 1 -7.15 66.45 -24.38
N SER A 2 -8.17 66.40 -23.47
CA SER A 2 -9.62 66.45 -23.70
C SER A 2 -10.02 65.41 -24.73
N ASP A 3 -10.81 64.41 -24.41
CA ASP A 3 -12.22 64.37 -23.99
C ASP A 3 -12.55 62.96 -23.52
N ASN A 4 -13.06 62.77 -22.45
CA ASN A 4 -14.39 62.64 -21.84
C ASN A 4 -15.48 62.09 -22.75
N MET A 5 -16.03 60.92 -22.47
CA MET A 5 -17.45 60.64 -22.59
C MET A 5 -17.85 59.35 -21.84
N GLN A 6 -18.58 59.49 -20.74
CA GLN A 6 -19.49 58.58 -20.13
C GLN A 6 -20.94 58.87 -20.57
N PRO A 7 -21.98 58.21 -20.08
CA PRO A 7 -22.56 56.92 -20.41
C PRO A 7 -24.02 57.09 -20.94
N THR A 8 -24.66 56.03 -21.36
CA THR A 8 -26.13 56.02 -21.48
C THR A 8 -26.71 54.76 -20.87
N ASP A 9 -27.51 54.98 -19.82
CA ASP A 9 -28.54 54.10 -19.29
C ASP A 9 -29.60 53.84 -20.36
N GLU A 10 -30.00 52.61 -20.57
CA GLU A 10 -31.31 52.25 -21.10
C GLU A 10 -31.93 51.18 -20.20
N VAL A 11 -32.98 51.64 -19.54
CA VAL A 11 -34.01 50.88 -18.81
C VAL A 11 -34.99 50.38 -19.87
N LEU A 12 -35.31 49.11 -19.90
CA LEU A 12 -36.52 48.58 -20.54
C LEU A 12 -37.01 47.32 -19.79
N ASP A 13 -38.08 47.54 -19.11
CA ASP A 13 -39.39 46.87 -19.02
C ASP A 13 -39.44 45.40 -18.55
N ASP A 14 -40.17 45.31 -17.44
CA ASP A 14 -40.86 44.14 -16.89
C ASP A 14 -41.82 43.52 -17.91
N GLU A 15 -41.63 42.27 -18.27
CA GLU A 15 -42.74 41.42 -18.72
C GLU A 15 -42.90 40.23 -17.77
N VAL A 16 -44.04 40.30 -17.09
CA VAL A 16 -44.68 39.22 -16.32
C VAL A 16 -45.05 38.10 -17.29
N LEU A 17 -44.54 36.89 -17.08
CA LEU A 17 -45.11 35.69 -17.66
C LEU A 17 -45.36 34.62 -16.62
N ASP A 18 -46.60 34.31 -16.59
CA ASP A 18 -47.46 33.38 -15.90
C ASP A 18 -46.80 32.06 -15.41
N GLU A 19 -47.37 31.65 -14.31
CA GLU A 19 -47.35 30.37 -13.64
C GLU A 19 -47.56 29.20 -14.62
N ALA A 20 -46.62 28.25 -14.61
CA ALA A 20 -46.92 26.90 -15.03
C ALA A 20 -46.53 25.96 -13.87
N GLU A 21 -47.52 25.57 -13.11
CA GLU A 21 -47.48 24.43 -12.23
C GLU A 21 -47.12 23.18 -13.04
N GLY A 22 -45.94 22.66 -12.82
CA GLY A 22 -45.52 21.32 -13.21
C GLY A 22 -45.07 20.59 -11.96
N ALA A 23 -45.98 19.90 -11.32
CA ALA A 23 -45.68 18.96 -10.26
C ALA A 23 -44.90 17.79 -10.85
N ASP A 24 -43.58 17.82 -10.74
CA ASP A 24 -42.74 16.61 -10.87
C ASP A 24 -42.97 15.76 -9.62
N SER A 25 -43.76 14.72 -9.78
CA SER A 25 -43.84 13.61 -8.86
C SER A 25 -42.46 12.99 -8.76
N PHE A 26 -41.77 13.20 -7.65
CA PHE A 26 -40.68 12.33 -7.24
C PHE A 26 -41.30 10.94 -7.08
N ASP A 27 -41.01 10.01 -8.00
CA ASP A 27 -41.23 8.60 -7.80
C ASP A 27 -40.48 8.23 -6.52
N GLU A 28 -41.21 7.82 -5.49
CA GLU A 28 -40.68 7.19 -4.30
C GLU A 28 -39.90 5.97 -4.79
N VAL A 29 -38.58 6.02 -4.72
CA VAL A 29 -37.74 4.84 -4.88
C VAL A 29 -38.06 3.96 -3.69
N GLU A 30 -38.86 2.91 -3.89
CA GLU A 30 -39.08 1.87 -2.87
C GLU A 30 -37.70 1.38 -2.44
N GLU A 31 -37.33 1.67 -1.20
CA GLU A 31 -36.14 1.08 -0.57
C GLU A 31 -36.34 -0.43 -0.57
N PHE A 32 -35.60 -1.12 -1.42
CA PHE A 32 -35.59 -2.58 -1.45
C PHE A 32 -34.88 -3.07 -0.19
N ASP A 33 -35.63 -3.51 0.79
CA ASP A 33 -35.12 -4.23 1.95
C ASP A 33 -35.04 -5.72 1.58
N PRO A 34 -33.83 -6.29 1.41
CA PRO A 34 -33.67 -7.70 1.02
C PRO A 34 -34.13 -8.68 2.11
N PHE A 35 -34.49 -8.22 3.29
CA PHE A 35 -34.88 -9.03 4.45
C PHE A 35 -36.37 -8.87 4.83
N GLU A 36 -37.15 -8.04 4.11
CA GLU A 36 -38.57 -7.70 4.47
C GLU A 36 -39.49 -8.94 4.45
N ASP A 37 -39.20 -9.96 3.65
CA ASP A 37 -40.00 -11.19 3.52
C ASP A 37 -39.43 -12.38 4.32
N MET A 38 -38.38 -12.19 5.10
CA MET A 38 -37.75 -13.27 5.89
C MET A 38 -38.41 -13.38 7.27
N SER A 39 -38.68 -14.62 7.70
CA SER A 39 -39.15 -14.89 9.05
C SER A 39 -38.01 -14.75 10.08
N ASP A 40 -38.38 -14.48 11.35
CA ASP A 40 -37.41 -14.41 12.44
C ASP A 40 -36.54 -15.68 12.54
N GLU A 41 -37.08 -16.88 12.22
CA GLU A 41 -36.34 -18.14 12.18
C GLU A 41 -35.35 -18.21 11.00
N GLU A 42 -35.64 -17.58 9.86
CA GLU A 42 -34.72 -17.50 8.71
C GLU A 42 -33.64 -16.44 8.93
N LEU A 43 -33.96 -15.33 9.62
CA LEU A 43 -33.00 -14.34 10.05
C LEU A 43 -32.04 -14.89 11.12
N ASP A 44 -32.57 -15.63 12.10
CA ASP A 44 -31.74 -16.32 13.11
C ASP A 44 -30.86 -17.39 12.46
N ALA A 45 -31.35 -18.14 11.46
CA ALA A 45 -30.56 -19.13 10.72
C ALA A 45 -29.44 -18.47 9.89
N LEU A 46 -29.64 -17.29 9.33
CA LEU A 46 -28.60 -16.50 8.67
C LEU A 46 -27.53 -15.99 9.65
N CYS A 47 -27.95 -15.59 10.86
CA CYS A 47 -27.04 -15.22 11.93
C CYS A 47 -26.25 -16.43 12.45
N ASP A 48 -26.87 -17.62 12.53
CA ASP A 48 -26.21 -18.86 12.96
C ASP A 48 -25.21 -19.40 11.89
N GLU A 49 -25.43 -19.11 10.61
CA GLU A 49 -24.44 -19.43 9.55
C GLU A 49 -23.21 -18.53 9.62
N ASP A 50 -23.35 -17.29 10.11
CA ASP A 50 -22.19 -16.38 10.36
C ASP A 50 -21.36 -16.76 11.59
N GLU A 51 -21.89 -17.55 12.54
CA GLU A 51 -21.09 -18.10 13.66
C GLU A 51 -20.05 -19.14 13.20
N ASN A 52 -20.10 -19.59 11.96
CA ASN A 52 -19.14 -20.52 11.37
C ASN A 52 -18.18 -19.88 10.36
N LEU A 53 -17.71 -18.68 10.63
CA LEU A 53 -16.52 -18.13 9.98
C LEU A 53 -15.30 -18.94 10.43
N ALA A 54 -15.17 -20.12 9.83
CA ALA A 54 -14.04 -21.01 10.07
C ALA A 54 -12.72 -20.25 9.88
N GLY A 55 -12.00 -20.00 10.97
CA GLY A 55 -10.71 -19.30 10.94
C GLY A 55 -10.60 -18.06 11.82
N PHE A 56 -11.70 -17.42 12.20
CA PHE A 56 -11.64 -16.26 13.09
C PHE A 56 -11.49 -16.66 14.57
N GLY A 57 -12.07 -17.80 14.98
CA GLY A 57 -11.99 -18.34 16.34
C GLY A 57 -12.45 -17.39 17.44
N ASP A 58 -12.89 -17.92 18.57
CA ASP A 58 -13.15 -17.12 19.75
C ASP A 58 -11.85 -16.45 20.22
N VAL A 59 -11.92 -15.17 20.56
CA VAL A 59 -10.80 -14.43 21.15
C VAL A 59 -10.97 -14.34 22.66
N GLU A 60 -9.88 -14.45 23.41
CA GLU A 60 -9.89 -14.26 24.85
C GLU A 60 -10.25 -12.79 25.20
N PRO A 61 -10.93 -12.55 26.34
CA PRO A 61 -11.16 -11.20 26.83
C PRO A 61 -9.86 -10.41 26.93
N GLY A 62 -9.86 -9.18 26.40
CA GLY A 62 -8.66 -8.33 26.35
C GLY A 62 -7.80 -8.56 25.12
N PHE A 63 -8.24 -9.39 24.15
CA PHE A 63 -7.56 -9.54 22.87
C PHE A 63 -7.56 -8.19 22.12
N ARG A 64 -6.41 -7.82 21.55
CA ARG A 64 -6.24 -6.56 20.81
C ARG A 64 -6.02 -6.82 19.34
N SER A 65 -6.67 -6.04 18.50
CA SER A 65 -6.49 -6.15 17.07
C SER A 65 -6.66 -4.80 16.38
N GLY A 66 -5.93 -4.58 15.30
CA GLY A 66 -6.06 -3.34 14.55
C GLY A 66 -5.01 -3.18 13.46
N PHE A 67 -5.11 -2.03 12.79
CA PHE A 67 -4.34 -1.70 11.61
C PHE A 67 -3.17 -0.77 11.94
N VAL A 68 -2.00 -1.06 11.38
CA VAL A 68 -0.75 -0.32 11.59
C VAL A 68 -0.19 0.11 10.24
N ALA A 69 -0.24 1.40 9.91
CA ALA A 69 0.38 1.92 8.70
C ALA A 69 1.88 2.17 8.89
N LEU A 70 2.68 1.62 8.00
CA LEU A 70 4.12 1.92 7.93
C LEU A 70 4.35 3.11 6.99
N VAL A 71 4.69 4.26 7.53
CA VAL A 71 4.79 5.52 6.80
C VAL A 71 6.20 6.08 6.87
N GLY A 72 6.65 6.70 5.81
CA GLY A 72 7.98 7.30 5.73
C GLY A 72 8.42 7.51 4.29
N ARG A 73 9.47 8.28 4.10
CA ARG A 73 10.01 8.52 2.77
C ARG A 73 10.43 7.20 2.08
N PRO A 74 10.61 7.19 0.76
CA PRO A 74 11.19 6.04 0.06
C PRO A 74 12.52 5.62 0.68
N ASN A 75 12.72 4.31 0.81
CA ASN A 75 13.91 3.67 1.39
C ASN A 75 14.13 3.92 2.91
N ALA A 76 13.11 4.37 3.64
CA ALA A 76 13.15 4.44 5.11
C ALA A 76 13.10 3.08 5.80
N GLY A 77 12.98 1.98 5.06
CA GLY A 77 13.00 0.62 5.61
C GLY A 77 11.64 -0.01 5.88
N LYS A 78 10.52 0.57 5.40
CA LYS A 78 9.14 0.09 5.63
C LYS A 78 8.96 -1.40 5.33
N SER A 79 9.10 -1.81 4.07
CA SER A 79 8.94 -3.21 3.65
C SER A 79 9.98 -4.16 4.29
N THR A 80 11.15 -3.65 4.67
CA THR A 80 12.15 -4.44 5.40
C THR A 80 11.71 -4.70 6.83
N LEU A 81 11.17 -3.70 7.51
CA LEU A 81 10.61 -3.83 8.85
C LEU A 81 9.39 -4.76 8.84
N LEU A 82 8.49 -4.57 7.87
CA LEU A 82 7.34 -5.46 7.67
C LEU A 82 7.75 -6.93 7.57
N ASN A 83 8.71 -7.24 6.68
CA ASN A 83 9.22 -8.60 6.51
C ASN A 83 9.84 -9.16 7.81
N ALA A 84 10.52 -8.30 8.59
CA ALA A 84 11.09 -8.69 9.88
C ALA A 84 9.99 -8.99 10.93
N CYS A 85 8.95 -8.16 11.02
CA CYS A 85 7.80 -8.39 11.90
C CYS A 85 7.02 -9.65 11.54
N TYR A 86 6.84 -9.91 10.25
CA TYR A 86 6.16 -11.10 9.74
C TYR A 86 7.02 -12.37 9.89
N GLY A 87 8.34 -12.23 9.93
CA GLY A 87 9.28 -13.35 10.04
C GLY A 87 9.59 -14.06 8.74
N LYS A 88 8.96 -13.66 7.62
CA LYS A 88 9.19 -14.16 6.26
C LYS A 88 9.12 -13.01 5.27
N LYS A 89 9.56 -13.26 4.04
CA LYS A 89 9.45 -12.28 2.97
C LYS A 89 8.03 -12.26 2.40
N VAL A 90 7.29 -11.19 2.60
CA VAL A 90 5.95 -10.93 2.06
C VAL A 90 5.96 -9.69 1.17
N ALA A 91 6.67 -8.64 1.56
CA ALA A 91 6.83 -7.43 0.78
C ALA A 91 8.16 -7.39 0.04
N ILE A 92 8.17 -6.80 -1.14
CA ILE A 92 9.39 -6.66 -1.95
C ILE A 92 10.28 -5.55 -1.39
N THR A 93 11.59 -5.74 -1.55
CA THR A 93 12.59 -4.77 -1.08
C THR A 93 13.59 -4.43 -2.17
N SER A 94 13.90 -3.15 -2.34
CA SER A 94 14.86 -2.68 -3.33
C SER A 94 15.53 -1.39 -2.85
N PRO A 95 16.77 -1.09 -3.27
CA PRO A 95 17.39 0.21 -3.03
C PRO A 95 16.75 1.36 -3.85
N VAL A 96 15.86 1.03 -4.78
CA VAL A 96 15.19 2.00 -5.66
C VAL A 96 14.01 2.64 -4.94
N ALA A 97 13.82 3.94 -5.12
CA ALA A 97 12.64 4.64 -4.61
C ALA A 97 11.35 4.12 -5.28
N GLN A 98 10.22 4.16 -4.57
CA GLN A 98 8.94 3.63 -5.04
C GLN A 98 8.97 2.11 -5.31
N THR A 99 9.63 1.37 -4.43
CA THR A 99 9.63 -0.10 -4.49
C THR A 99 8.24 -0.64 -4.28
N THR A 100 7.54 -0.25 -3.23
CA THR A 100 6.13 -0.59 -2.99
C THR A 100 5.25 0.30 -3.85
N ARG A 101 4.39 -0.32 -4.66
CA ARG A 101 3.39 0.36 -5.50
C ARG A 101 1.98 -0.14 -5.26
N ARG A 102 1.84 -1.38 -4.81
CA ARG A 102 0.57 -1.97 -4.41
C ARG A 102 0.44 -1.92 -2.90
N ARG A 103 -0.74 -1.63 -2.42
CA ARG A 103 -1.08 -1.85 -1.03
C ARG A 103 -0.97 -3.34 -0.73
N MET A 104 -0.35 -3.68 0.37
CA MET A 104 -0.28 -5.05 0.87
C MET A 104 -0.49 -5.03 2.37
N ARG A 105 -1.29 -5.95 2.86
CA ARG A 105 -1.44 -6.18 4.28
C ARG A 105 -0.66 -7.43 4.68
N ALA A 106 0.06 -7.34 5.79
CA ALA A 106 0.68 -8.48 6.41
C ALA A 106 0.10 -8.66 7.82
N VAL A 107 -0.40 -9.85 8.08
CA VAL A 107 -1.06 -10.20 9.34
C VAL A 107 -0.06 -10.87 10.26
N VAL A 108 0.16 -10.28 11.42
CA VAL A 108 1.06 -10.81 12.45
C VAL A 108 0.22 -11.24 13.66
N ASN A 109 0.07 -12.54 13.83
CA ASN A 109 -0.63 -13.14 14.96
C ASN A 109 0.35 -13.42 16.10
N ARG A 110 -0.02 -13.05 17.32
CA ARG A 110 0.69 -13.34 18.56
C ARG A 110 -0.33 -13.69 19.67
N PRO A 111 0.07 -14.37 20.73
CA PRO A 111 -0.81 -14.56 21.88
C PRO A 111 -1.34 -13.20 22.38
N GLY A 112 -2.66 -13.05 22.42
CA GLY A 112 -3.32 -11.86 22.94
C GLY A 112 -3.51 -10.70 21.95
N TYR A 113 -2.95 -10.74 20.72
CA TYR A 113 -3.20 -9.69 19.73
C TYR A 113 -2.95 -10.10 18.28
N GLN A 114 -3.61 -9.39 17.36
CA GLN A 114 -3.39 -9.46 15.91
C GLN A 114 -3.06 -8.06 15.37
N LEU A 115 -1.92 -7.93 14.70
CA LEU A 115 -1.52 -6.71 14.01
C LEU A 115 -1.69 -6.88 12.51
N VAL A 116 -2.39 -5.95 11.89
CA VAL A 116 -2.51 -5.87 10.43
C VAL A 116 -1.64 -4.73 9.94
N PHE A 117 -0.43 -5.04 9.53
CA PHE A 117 0.46 -4.06 8.94
C PHE A 117 0.04 -3.71 7.52
N VAL A 118 -0.08 -2.43 7.23
CA VAL A 118 -0.33 -1.91 5.88
C VAL A 118 0.97 -1.34 5.34
N ASP A 119 1.57 -2.02 4.33
CA ASP A 119 2.74 -1.49 3.62
C ASP A 119 2.27 -0.49 2.57
N THR A 120 2.44 0.78 2.89
CA THR A 120 2.05 1.88 2.01
C THR A 120 3.18 2.24 1.03
N PRO A 121 2.85 2.67 -0.20
CA PRO A 121 3.83 3.33 -1.05
C PRO A 121 4.52 4.47 -0.30
N GLY A 122 5.83 4.65 -0.55
CA GLY A 122 6.58 5.72 0.10
C GLY A 122 6.02 7.09 -0.28
N ILE A 123 5.55 7.83 0.72
CA ILE A 123 4.97 9.16 0.53
C ILE A 123 6.05 10.16 0.11
N HIS A 124 5.86 10.85 -1.00
CA HIS A 124 6.79 11.84 -1.54
C HIS A 124 6.06 12.82 -2.48
N LYS A 125 6.71 13.94 -2.81
CA LYS A 125 6.16 14.87 -3.79
C LYS A 125 6.04 14.18 -5.17
N PRO A 126 4.82 14.06 -5.75
CA PRO A 126 4.61 13.34 -7.01
C PRO A 126 5.29 14.04 -8.19
N LYS A 127 5.73 13.26 -9.17
CA LYS A 127 6.39 13.75 -10.38
C LYS A 127 5.65 13.36 -11.66
N ASP A 128 4.77 12.37 -11.58
CA ASP A 128 3.97 11.81 -12.67
C ASP A 128 2.61 11.34 -12.15
N GLY A 129 1.74 10.89 -13.04
CA GLY A 129 0.41 10.39 -12.71
C GLY A 129 0.45 9.22 -11.74
N LEU A 130 1.33 8.25 -11.98
CA LEU A 130 1.54 7.12 -11.07
C LEU A 130 1.93 7.58 -9.66
N GLY A 131 2.89 8.50 -9.54
CA GLY A 131 3.29 9.04 -8.22
C GLY A 131 2.16 9.76 -7.50
N SER A 132 1.25 10.41 -8.24
CA SER A 132 0.05 11.02 -7.66
C SER A 132 -0.91 9.98 -7.09
N GLU A 133 -1.20 8.90 -7.83
CA GLU A 133 -2.06 7.81 -7.38
C GLU A 133 -1.47 7.07 -6.17
N LEU A 134 -0.17 6.77 -6.19
CA LEU A 134 0.51 6.15 -5.05
C LEU A 134 0.43 7.01 -3.77
N ASN A 135 0.52 8.32 -3.89
CA ASN A 135 0.36 9.20 -2.74
C ASN A 135 -1.09 9.24 -2.24
N LYS A 136 -2.08 9.28 -3.14
CA LYS A 136 -3.50 9.20 -2.75
C LYS A 136 -3.78 7.93 -1.97
N SER A 137 -3.33 6.78 -2.48
CA SER A 137 -3.46 5.48 -1.80
C SER A 137 -2.82 5.51 -0.40
N ALA A 138 -1.58 5.98 -0.30
CA ALA A 138 -0.88 6.05 0.98
C ALA A 138 -1.56 7.00 1.99
N LEU A 139 -2.10 8.13 1.54
CA LEU A 139 -2.77 9.10 2.41
C LEU A 139 -4.18 8.64 2.81
N PHE A 140 -4.88 7.90 1.94
CA PHE A 140 -6.18 7.32 2.24
C PHE A 140 -6.08 6.37 3.44
N GLU A 141 -5.09 5.49 3.45
CA GLU A 141 -4.86 4.52 4.53
C GLU A 141 -4.59 5.17 5.89
N LEU A 142 -4.03 6.41 5.93
CA LEU A 142 -3.74 7.08 7.20
C LEU A 142 -4.98 7.45 8.02
N ASN A 143 -6.14 7.51 7.38
CA ASN A 143 -7.38 7.91 8.06
C ASN A 143 -8.07 6.73 8.79
N ASP A 144 -7.79 5.49 8.36
CA ASP A 144 -8.51 4.30 8.78
C ASP A 144 -7.64 3.31 9.59
N VAL A 145 -6.45 3.76 10.05
CA VAL A 145 -5.57 2.93 10.87
C VAL A 145 -5.56 3.36 12.34
N ASP A 146 -5.30 2.42 13.24
CA ASP A 146 -5.22 2.65 14.68
C ASP A 146 -3.87 3.27 15.06
N VAL A 147 -2.80 2.84 14.40
CA VAL A 147 -1.43 3.28 14.67
C VAL A 147 -0.72 3.65 13.37
N VAL A 148 -0.05 4.77 13.38
CA VAL A 148 0.91 5.18 12.34
C VAL A 148 2.33 5.02 12.88
N ALA A 149 3.06 4.07 12.33
CA ALA A 149 4.49 3.94 12.53
C ALA A 149 5.24 4.84 11.54
N PHE A 150 5.80 5.93 12.01
CA PHE A 150 6.55 6.89 11.19
C PHE A 150 8.03 6.54 11.17
N LEU A 151 8.49 6.02 10.02
CA LEU A 151 9.83 5.50 9.86
C LEU A 151 10.81 6.57 9.36
N ILE A 152 11.90 6.75 10.09
CA ILE A 152 13.03 7.62 9.73
C ILE A 152 14.30 6.78 9.64
N ASP A 153 15.07 6.97 8.56
CA ASP A 153 16.38 6.35 8.35
C ASP A 153 17.45 7.02 9.23
N ALA A 154 17.94 6.33 10.25
CA ALA A 154 18.91 6.87 11.21
C ALA A 154 20.26 7.25 10.57
N THR A 155 20.57 6.70 9.39
CA THR A 155 21.84 6.95 8.69
C THR A 155 21.89 8.26 7.92
N LYS A 156 20.76 8.97 7.81
CA LYS A 156 20.62 10.16 6.98
C LYS A 156 19.97 11.30 7.74
N PRO A 157 20.43 12.54 7.56
CA PRO A 157 19.78 13.66 8.21
C PRO A 157 18.34 13.80 7.74
N ILE A 158 17.48 14.19 8.67
CA ILE A 158 16.09 14.56 8.39
C ILE A 158 16.07 15.69 7.37
N GLY A 159 15.27 15.51 6.33
CA GLY A 159 15.19 16.44 5.22
C GLY A 159 13.76 16.83 4.85
N ARG A 160 13.64 17.57 3.74
CA ARG A 160 12.35 18.06 3.25
C ARG A 160 11.34 16.92 2.97
N GLY A 161 11.82 15.72 2.65
CA GLY A 161 10.96 14.56 2.44
C GLY A 161 10.34 14.05 3.73
N ASP A 162 11.11 13.99 4.82
CA ASP A 162 10.61 13.57 6.13
C ASP A 162 9.63 14.61 6.69
N ALA A 163 9.98 15.91 6.58
CA ALA A 163 9.09 17.00 6.97
C ALA A 163 7.76 16.99 6.18
N TRP A 164 7.82 16.71 4.88
CA TRP A 164 6.62 16.62 4.06
C TRP A 164 5.71 15.46 4.48
N VAL A 165 6.28 14.30 4.81
CA VAL A 165 5.51 13.15 5.36
C VAL A 165 4.92 13.52 6.72
N ALA A 166 5.70 14.12 7.62
CA ALA A 166 5.25 14.54 8.94
C ALA A 166 4.04 15.48 8.88
N GLU A 167 4.02 16.44 7.92
CA GLU A 167 2.88 17.34 7.70
C GLU A 167 1.57 16.62 7.42
N HIS A 168 1.62 15.45 6.78
CA HIS A 168 0.43 14.64 6.47
C HIS A 168 0.05 13.72 7.64
N VAL A 169 1.04 13.24 8.40
CA VAL A 169 0.82 12.33 9.53
C VAL A 169 0.36 13.05 10.79
N LYS A 170 0.87 14.27 11.05
CA LYS A 170 0.62 14.99 12.31
C LYS A 170 -0.87 15.20 12.63
N ASN A 171 -1.71 15.32 11.61
CA ASN A 171 -3.13 15.57 11.75
C ASN A 171 -3.99 14.28 11.78
N ALA A 172 -3.38 13.11 11.57
CA ALA A 172 -4.08 11.83 11.70
C ALA A 172 -4.56 11.62 13.15
N ARG A 173 -5.73 11.00 13.29
CA ARG A 173 -6.30 10.67 14.62
C ARG A 173 -5.60 9.48 15.29
N SER A 174 -4.92 8.68 14.50
CA SER A 174 -4.19 7.48 14.90
C SER A 174 -3.09 7.79 15.91
N LYS A 175 -2.73 6.82 16.73
CA LYS A 175 -1.52 6.87 17.56
C LYS A 175 -0.27 6.91 16.69
N LYS A 176 0.73 7.66 17.10
CA LYS A 176 1.95 7.92 16.32
C LYS A 176 3.17 7.37 17.04
N VAL A 177 3.81 6.37 16.43
CA VAL A 177 5.04 5.77 16.94
C VAL A 177 6.20 6.16 16.02
N LEU A 178 7.20 6.84 16.56
CA LEU A 178 8.44 7.12 15.85
C LEU A 178 9.30 5.85 15.78
N VAL A 179 9.74 5.48 14.58
CA VAL A 179 10.61 4.33 14.36
C VAL A 179 11.89 4.78 13.67
N LEU A 180 12.99 4.87 14.42
CA LEU A 180 14.30 5.03 13.81
C LEU A 180 14.78 3.68 13.30
N THR A 181 14.97 3.60 11.99
CA THR A 181 15.40 2.37 11.31
C THR A 181 16.89 2.39 10.99
N LYS A 182 17.45 1.22 10.63
CA LYS A 182 18.86 1.03 10.22
C LYS A 182 19.87 1.42 11.30
N ALA A 183 19.54 1.20 12.56
CA ALA A 183 20.43 1.50 13.67
C ALA A 183 21.76 0.72 13.62
N ASP A 184 21.81 -0.38 12.85
CA ASP A 184 23.02 -1.15 12.61
C ASP A 184 24.04 -0.46 11.68
N GLU A 185 23.60 0.54 10.92
CA GLU A 185 24.42 1.33 9.99
C GLU A 185 24.73 2.75 10.54
N ALA A 186 24.15 3.14 11.68
CA ALA A 186 24.34 4.46 12.31
C ALA A 186 25.11 4.34 13.64
N ASP A 187 25.93 5.34 13.96
CA ASP A 187 26.54 5.43 15.27
C ASP A 187 25.56 6.01 16.33
N PRO A 188 25.81 5.79 17.63
CA PRO A 188 24.89 6.26 18.69
C PRO A 188 24.68 7.77 18.69
N ALA A 189 25.66 8.58 18.29
CA ALA A 189 25.54 10.03 18.24
C ALA A 189 24.59 10.44 17.09
N GLN A 190 24.68 9.79 15.93
CA GLN A 190 23.75 9.98 14.82
C GLN A 190 22.31 9.61 15.23
N VAL A 191 22.12 8.47 15.90
CA VAL A 191 20.80 8.05 16.39
C VAL A 191 20.20 9.12 17.29
N MET A 192 20.97 9.64 18.26
CA MET A 192 20.52 10.70 19.17
C MET A 192 20.23 12.02 18.46
N GLU A 193 21.01 12.37 17.44
CA GLU A 193 20.77 13.56 16.61
C GLU A 193 19.46 13.42 15.82
N GLN A 194 19.24 12.27 15.19
CA GLN A 194 18.03 12.02 14.43
C GLN A 194 16.78 11.95 15.32
N LEU A 195 16.86 11.38 16.53
CA LEU A 195 15.77 11.41 17.51
C LEU A 195 15.37 12.87 17.84
N LYS A 196 16.35 13.71 18.18
CA LYS A 196 16.07 15.12 18.47
C LYS A 196 15.44 15.84 17.29
N ALA A 197 15.98 15.65 16.09
CA ALA A 197 15.46 16.28 14.89
C ALA A 197 14.06 15.75 14.51
N ALA A 198 13.74 14.49 14.82
CA ALA A 198 12.41 13.94 14.61
C ALA A 198 11.36 14.61 15.51
N HIS A 199 11.70 14.86 16.78
CA HIS A 199 10.81 15.57 17.70
C HIS A 199 10.54 17.03 17.30
N GLU A 200 11.39 17.63 16.47
CA GLU A 200 11.12 18.96 15.89
C GLU A 200 10.05 18.91 14.79
N LEU A 201 9.77 17.74 14.21
CA LEU A 201 8.75 17.59 13.16
C LEU A 201 7.33 17.53 13.71
N MET A 202 7.12 16.75 14.76
CA MET A 202 5.81 16.53 15.41
C MET A 202 5.98 15.81 16.76
N GLU A 203 4.89 15.72 17.54
CA GLU A 203 4.83 14.91 18.75
C GLU A 203 4.51 13.43 18.40
N TYR A 204 5.04 12.52 19.21
CA TYR A 204 4.82 11.07 19.10
C TYR A 204 4.29 10.53 20.41
N ASP A 205 3.45 9.48 20.33
CA ASP A 205 2.94 8.77 21.51
C ASP A 205 4.01 7.82 22.09
N ASP A 206 4.91 7.30 21.26
CA ASP A 206 6.06 6.48 21.67
C ASP A 206 7.17 6.51 20.60
N GLU A 207 8.38 6.02 20.96
CA GLU A 207 9.52 5.98 20.05
C GLU A 207 10.34 4.71 20.21
N ILE A 208 10.88 4.20 19.10
CA ILE A 208 11.73 3.02 19.10
C ILE A 208 12.83 3.07 18.05
N VAL A 209 14.00 2.57 18.41
CA VAL A 209 15.15 2.45 17.52
C VAL A 209 15.30 0.98 17.11
N THR A 210 15.33 0.71 15.78
CA THR A 210 15.30 -0.66 15.25
C THR A 210 16.38 -0.93 14.21
N SER A 211 16.75 -2.20 14.08
CA SER A 211 17.43 -2.74 12.89
C SER A 211 16.72 -4.01 12.43
N SER A 212 15.97 -3.92 11.35
CA SER A 212 15.28 -5.07 10.75
C SER A 212 16.26 -6.15 10.24
N VAL A 213 17.44 -5.73 9.75
CA VAL A 213 18.45 -6.65 9.22
C VAL A 213 19.13 -7.46 10.33
N LYS A 214 19.30 -6.85 11.51
CA LYS A 214 19.89 -7.50 12.70
C LYS A 214 18.83 -8.06 13.66
N ASN A 215 17.56 -7.95 13.32
CA ASN A 215 16.42 -8.29 14.20
C ASN A 215 16.51 -7.59 15.57
N PHE A 216 17.08 -6.38 15.61
CA PHE A 216 17.22 -5.60 16.83
C PHE A 216 15.93 -4.79 17.07
N ASN A 217 15.33 -4.95 18.25
CA ASN A 217 14.10 -4.32 18.69
C ASN A 217 12.88 -4.52 17.77
N VAL A 218 12.85 -5.59 16.95
CA VAL A 218 11.69 -5.87 16.08
C VAL A 218 10.52 -6.37 16.92
N ASP A 219 10.74 -7.30 17.85
CA ASP A 219 9.67 -7.76 18.75
C ASP A 219 9.21 -6.65 19.71
N ALA A 220 10.13 -5.82 20.21
CA ALA A 220 9.77 -4.65 21.03
C ALA A 220 8.92 -3.65 20.22
N PHE A 221 9.19 -3.44 18.93
CA PHE A 221 8.34 -2.63 18.05
C PHE A 221 6.93 -3.23 17.93
N ILE A 222 6.83 -4.54 17.72
CA ILE A 222 5.55 -5.25 17.66
C ILE A 222 4.76 -5.03 18.95
N GLU A 223 5.39 -5.19 20.11
CA GLU A 223 4.77 -4.98 21.42
C GLU A 223 4.35 -3.52 21.65
N THR A 224 5.20 -2.56 21.25
CA THR A 224 4.90 -1.13 21.34
C THR A 224 3.63 -0.78 20.55
N VAL A 225 3.54 -1.20 19.29
CA VAL A 225 2.35 -0.89 18.49
C VAL A 225 1.12 -1.65 18.95
N ALA A 226 1.27 -2.91 19.42
CA ALA A 226 0.17 -3.71 19.96
C ALA A 226 -0.46 -3.06 21.21
N HIS A 227 0.34 -2.36 22.01
CA HIS A 227 -0.15 -1.63 23.19
C HIS A 227 -1.20 -0.56 22.85
N PHE A 228 -1.07 0.05 21.70
CA PHE A 228 -1.97 1.12 21.24
C PHE A 228 -3.21 0.60 20.49
N LEU A 229 -3.30 -0.69 20.18
CA LEU A 229 -4.46 -1.25 19.48
C LEU A 229 -5.68 -1.33 20.40
N PRO A 230 -6.89 -1.15 19.88
CA PRO A 230 -8.13 -1.38 20.61
C PRO A 230 -8.32 -2.86 20.95
N GLU A 231 -9.13 -3.14 21.97
CA GLU A 231 -9.69 -4.47 22.16
C GLU A 231 -10.75 -4.75 21.08
N GLY A 232 -10.69 -5.94 20.48
CA GLY A 232 -11.57 -6.29 19.37
C GLY A 232 -11.35 -7.72 18.86
N PRO A 233 -12.18 -8.18 17.92
CA PRO A 233 -12.07 -9.49 17.31
C PRO A 233 -10.85 -9.58 16.39
N ARG A 234 -10.53 -10.78 15.89
CA ARG A 234 -9.60 -10.92 14.76
C ARG A 234 -10.21 -10.33 13.51
N TRP A 235 -9.39 -9.62 12.74
CA TRP A 235 -9.77 -9.08 11.43
C TRP A 235 -9.50 -10.07 10.29
N PHE A 236 -8.61 -11.02 10.53
CA PHE A 236 -8.20 -12.03 9.56
C PHE A 236 -8.07 -13.39 10.23
N PRO A 237 -8.32 -14.49 9.51
CA PRO A 237 -8.04 -15.84 9.99
C PRO A 237 -6.61 -15.97 10.54
N GLU A 238 -6.43 -16.82 11.55
CA GLU A 238 -5.13 -16.95 12.24
C GLU A 238 -4.02 -17.49 11.32
N ASP A 239 -4.37 -18.30 10.34
CA ASP A 239 -3.46 -18.87 9.34
C ASP A 239 -3.19 -17.92 8.15
N MET A 240 -3.94 -16.83 8.03
CA MET A 240 -3.76 -15.85 6.97
C MET A 240 -2.57 -14.94 7.27
N GLY A 241 -1.60 -14.92 6.36
CA GLY A 241 -0.39 -14.11 6.50
C GLY A 241 -0.40 -12.81 5.70
N THR A 242 -1.21 -12.74 4.62
CA THR A 242 -1.34 -11.56 3.75
C THR A 242 -2.65 -11.63 2.99
N ASP A 243 -3.21 -10.47 2.64
CA ASP A 243 -4.37 -10.33 1.77
C ASP A 243 -4.02 -10.26 0.28
N ALA A 244 -2.73 -10.23 -0.05
CA ALA A 244 -2.29 -10.16 -1.44
C ALA A 244 -2.62 -11.47 -2.17
N SER A 245 -3.26 -11.36 -3.35
CA SER A 245 -3.48 -12.51 -4.20
C SER A 245 -2.17 -13.11 -4.71
N ASP A 246 -2.19 -14.39 -5.07
CA ASP A 246 -1.03 -15.09 -5.59
C ASP A 246 -0.47 -14.41 -6.85
N GLU A 247 -1.34 -13.89 -7.72
CA GLU A 247 -0.95 -13.12 -8.92
C GLU A 247 -0.23 -11.82 -8.54
N THR A 248 -0.69 -11.15 -7.48
CA THR A 248 -0.05 -9.94 -6.96
C THR A 248 1.34 -10.25 -6.43
N LEU A 249 1.48 -11.31 -5.65
CA LEU A 249 2.78 -11.78 -5.16
C LEU A 249 3.73 -12.09 -6.31
N VAL A 250 3.28 -12.85 -7.32
CA VAL A 250 4.08 -13.15 -8.52
C VAL A 250 4.56 -11.87 -9.19
N ALA A 251 3.64 -10.94 -9.48
CA ALA A 251 3.97 -9.69 -10.17
C ALA A 251 4.99 -8.86 -9.40
N GLU A 252 4.81 -8.71 -8.08
CA GLU A 252 5.72 -7.94 -7.23
C GLU A 252 7.11 -8.62 -7.12
N PHE A 253 7.16 -9.95 -6.94
CA PHE A 253 8.45 -10.66 -6.85
C PHE A 253 9.24 -10.62 -8.17
N VAL A 254 8.58 -10.74 -9.31
CA VAL A 254 9.22 -10.53 -10.62
C VAL A 254 9.71 -9.08 -10.73
N ARG A 255 8.89 -8.11 -10.37
CA ARG A 255 9.25 -6.68 -10.40
C ARG A 255 10.47 -6.38 -9.51
N GLU A 256 10.54 -6.95 -8.31
CA GLU A 256 11.73 -6.81 -7.44
C GLU A 256 13.03 -7.21 -8.16
N LYS A 257 13.01 -8.34 -8.90
CA LYS A 257 14.22 -8.81 -9.58
C LYS A 257 14.62 -7.87 -10.72
N VAL A 258 13.64 -7.29 -11.40
CA VAL A 258 13.93 -6.23 -12.39
C VAL A 258 14.54 -5.02 -11.70
N LEU A 259 13.95 -4.52 -10.61
CA LEU A 259 14.45 -3.36 -9.86
C LEU A 259 15.89 -3.56 -9.35
N ARG A 260 16.22 -4.77 -8.89
CA ARG A 260 17.56 -5.09 -8.37
C ARG A 260 18.63 -5.23 -9.45
N ARG A 261 18.22 -5.56 -10.67
CA ARG A 261 19.15 -5.84 -11.78
C ARG A 261 19.26 -4.73 -12.80
N THR A 262 18.40 -3.71 -12.70
CA THR A 262 18.40 -2.55 -13.59
C THR A 262 18.73 -1.27 -12.83
N ARG A 263 19.12 -0.22 -13.56
CA ARG A 263 19.51 1.08 -13.02
C ARG A 263 18.86 2.20 -13.82
N ASP A 264 19.12 3.42 -13.40
CA ASP A 264 18.70 4.66 -14.04
C ASP A 264 17.16 4.77 -14.16
N GLU A 265 16.64 4.97 -15.34
CA GLU A 265 15.21 5.20 -15.60
C GLU A 265 14.37 3.91 -15.67
N ILE A 266 14.99 2.74 -15.84
CA ILE A 266 14.26 1.48 -16.04
C ILE A 266 13.42 1.10 -14.82
N PRO A 267 13.96 1.12 -13.58
CA PRO A 267 13.19 0.80 -12.38
C PRO A 267 11.88 1.58 -12.25
N HIS A 268 11.87 2.83 -12.67
CA HIS A 268 10.71 3.71 -12.57
C HIS A 268 9.64 3.42 -13.63
N SER A 269 10.04 2.89 -14.78
CA SER A 269 9.19 2.65 -15.96
C SER A 269 8.67 1.22 -16.08
N VAL A 270 8.98 0.34 -15.11
CA VAL A 270 8.59 -1.08 -15.16
C VAL A 270 7.29 -1.31 -14.40
N GLY A 271 6.34 -1.98 -15.07
CA GLY A 271 5.18 -2.64 -14.46
C GLY A 271 5.22 -4.14 -14.73
N VAL A 272 4.59 -4.95 -13.89
CA VAL A 272 4.48 -6.40 -14.09
C VAL A 272 3.05 -6.85 -13.83
N ILE A 273 2.55 -7.74 -14.69
CA ILE A 273 1.24 -8.39 -14.55
C ILE A 273 1.48 -9.89 -14.57
N CYS A 274 0.85 -10.63 -13.67
CA CYS A 274 0.69 -12.07 -13.77
C CYS A 274 -0.49 -12.33 -14.71
N ASP A 275 -0.21 -12.92 -15.89
CA ASP A 275 -1.22 -13.15 -16.91
C ASP A 275 -1.96 -14.47 -16.68
N ALA A 276 -1.26 -15.47 -16.10
CA ALA A 276 -1.84 -16.78 -15.77
C ALA A 276 -1.10 -17.41 -14.59
N LEU A 277 -1.87 -18.11 -13.74
CA LEU A 277 -1.38 -18.89 -12.62
C LEU A 277 -2.19 -20.18 -12.54
N GLU A 278 -1.56 -21.31 -12.79
CA GLU A 278 -2.20 -22.61 -12.85
C GLU A 278 -1.51 -23.62 -11.93
N GLN A 279 -2.20 -24.06 -10.88
CA GLN A 279 -1.71 -25.10 -9.99
C GLN A 279 -1.95 -26.49 -10.60
N THR A 280 -0.87 -27.21 -10.84
CA THR A 280 -0.92 -28.63 -11.15
C THR A 280 -0.56 -29.47 -9.92
N LYS A 281 -0.70 -30.79 -9.99
CA LYS A 281 -0.38 -31.68 -8.84
C LYS A 281 1.07 -31.55 -8.31
N LYS A 282 2.01 -31.05 -9.11
CA LYS A 282 3.45 -31.03 -8.78
C LYS A 282 4.12 -29.69 -9.01
N VAL A 283 3.55 -28.83 -9.85
CA VAL A 283 4.20 -27.60 -10.31
C VAL A 283 3.18 -26.50 -10.44
N LEU A 284 3.48 -25.32 -9.92
CA LEU A 284 2.76 -24.09 -10.18
C LEU A 284 3.29 -23.48 -11.49
N ARG A 285 2.45 -23.42 -12.52
CA ARG A 285 2.76 -22.74 -13.79
C ARG A 285 2.37 -21.29 -13.69
N VAL A 286 3.32 -20.43 -14.02
CA VAL A 286 3.17 -18.98 -13.91
C VAL A 286 3.61 -18.34 -15.22
N HIS A 287 2.76 -17.50 -15.79
CA HIS A 287 3.09 -16.63 -16.91
C HIS A 287 2.96 -15.17 -16.48
N ALA A 288 4.01 -14.38 -16.65
CA ALA A 288 4.00 -12.97 -16.28
C ALA A 288 4.63 -12.10 -17.37
N THR A 289 4.03 -10.93 -17.59
CA THR A 289 4.52 -9.94 -18.56
C THR A 289 5.12 -8.73 -17.84
N ILE A 290 6.37 -8.43 -18.21
CA ILE A 290 7.09 -7.21 -17.80
C ILE A 290 6.80 -6.12 -18.83
N TYR A 291 6.22 -5.02 -18.39
CA TYR A 291 5.93 -3.86 -19.22
C TYR A 291 6.95 -2.76 -19.01
N VAL A 292 7.36 -2.14 -20.11
CA VAL A 292 8.25 -0.99 -20.15
C VAL A 292 7.70 0.08 -21.10
N GLU A 293 8.23 1.30 -21.05
CA GLU A 293 7.72 2.40 -21.88
C GLU A 293 8.37 2.50 -23.26
N ARG A 294 9.58 1.96 -23.46
CA ARG A 294 10.36 2.14 -24.68
C ARG A 294 11.06 0.85 -25.13
N GLU A 295 11.26 0.69 -26.44
CA GLU A 295 11.97 -0.47 -27.03
C GLU A 295 13.40 -0.61 -26.50
N GLY A 296 14.14 0.48 -26.27
CA GLY A 296 15.46 0.44 -25.66
C GLY A 296 15.46 -0.19 -24.27
N GLN A 297 14.45 0.10 -23.45
CA GLN A 297 14.28 -0.50 -22.12
C GLN A 297 13.97 -2.00 -22.21
N LYS A 298 13.12 -2.40 -23.19
CA LYS A 298 12.84 -3.81 -23.48
C LYS A 298 14.12 -4.56 -23.81
N GLY A 299 14.96 -3.99 -24.66
CA GLY A 299 16.26 -4.57 -25.01
C GLY A 299 17.18 -4.78 -23.81
N ILE A 300 17.20 -3.84 -22.85
CA ILE A 300 17.98 -3.95 -21.61
C ILE A 300 17.45 -5.06 -20.70
N ILE A 301 16.11 -5.18 -20.54
CA ILE A 301 15.49 -6.23 -19.71
C ILE A 301 15.70 -7.63 -20.32
N ILE A 302 15.63 -7.76 -21.63
CA ILE A 302 15.95 -9.02 -22.30
C ILE A 302 17.45 -9.33 -22.15
N GLY A 303 18.30 -8.34 -22.37
CA GLY A 303 19.76 -8.47 -22.34
C GLY A 303 20.32 -9.20 -23.56
N LYS A 304 21.63 -9.23 -23.66
CA LYS A 304 22.33 -9.90 -24.77
C LYS A 304 22.04 -11.41 -24.76
N GLY A 305 21.43 -11.91 -25.82
CA GLY A 305 21.05 -13.32 -25.94
C GLY A 305 20.03 -13.81 -24.91
N GLY A 306 19.27 -12.90 -24.28
CA GLY A 306 18.27 -13.26 -23.26
C GLY A 306 18.85 -13.49 -21.86
N GLU A 307 20.10 -13.16 -21.61
CA GLU A 307 20.74 -13.43 -20.32
C GLU A 307 20.11 -12.68 -19.14
N MET A 308 19.72 -11.41 -19.32
CA MET A 308 19.16 -10.63 -18.22
C MET A 308 17.80 -11.17 -17.78
N ILE A 309 16.89 -11.40 -18.73
CA ILE A 309 15.55 -11.95 -18.40
C ILE A 309 15.64 -13.36 -17.81
N LYS A 310 16.60 -14.17 -18.27
CA LYS A 310 16.87 -15.49 -17.67
C LYS A 310 17.27 -15.39 -16.20
N HIS A 311 18.16 -14.46 -15.85
CA HIS A 311 18.57 -14.24 -14.46
C HIS A 311 17.43 -13.69 -13.61
N ILE A 312 16.61 -12.76 -14.14
CA ILE A 312 15.40 -12.27 -13.47
C ILE A 312 14.48 -13.45 -13.16
N GLY A 313 14.23 -14.31 -14.16
CA GLY A 313 13.37 -15.50 -13.99
C GLY A 313 13.89 -16.48 -12.94
N ILE A 314 15.20 -16.78 -12.94
CA ILE A 314 15.81 -17.69 -11.95
C ILE A 314 15.65 -17.13 -10.53
N ASP A 315 15.93 -15.84 -10.31
CA ASP A 315 15.86 -15.25 -8.99
C ASP A 315 14.40 -15.11 -8.51
N ALA A 316 13.48 -14.73 -9.41
CA ALA A 316 12.05 -14.66 -9.08
C ALA A 316 11.50 -16.05 -8.73
N ARG A 317 11.79 -17.07 -9.54
CA ARG A 317 11.36 -18.44 -9.28
C ARG A 317 11.77 -18.95 -7.90
N ARG A 318 13.03 -18.72 -7.49
CA ARG A 318 13.52 -19.12 -6.16
C ARG A 318 12.72 -18.53 -5.01
N ASP A 319 12.34 -17.27 -5.13
CA ASP A 319 11.54 -16.62 -4.08
C ASP A 319 10.10 -17.13 -4.11
N LEU A 320 9.51 -17.29 -5.29
CA LEU A 320 8.15 -17.84 -5.45
C LEU A 320 8.05 -19.29 -4.94
N GLU A 321 9.05 -20.15 -5.23
CA GLU A 321 9.12 -21.51 -4.68
C GLU A 321 9.15 -21.56 -3.15
N ARG A 322 9.78 -20.56 -2.52
CA ARG A 322 9.80 -20.44 -1.04
C ARG A 322 8.44 -20.00 -0.47
N ILE A 323 7.75 -19.11 -1.19
CA ILE A 323 6.45 -18.58 -0.75
C ILE A 323 5.36 -19.61 -0.92
N PHE A 324 5.28 -20.22 -2.11
CA PHE A 324 4.22 -21.19 -2.42
C PHE A 324 4.51 -22.61 -1.92
N GLY A 325 5.74 -22.88 -1.46
CA GLY A 325 6.11 -24.20 -0.97
C GLY A 325 6.07 -25.32 -2.03
N THR A 326 6.05 -24.96 -3.32
CA THR A 326 5.97 -25.89 -4.46
C THR A 326 6.96 -25.49 -5.55
N GLN A 327 7.23 -26.42 -6.48
CA GLN A 327 8.02 -26.09 -7.67
C GLN A 327 7.28 -25.09 -8.55
N VAL A 328 8.01 -24.12 -9.11
CA VAL A 328 7.43 -23.08 -9.99
C VAL A 328 8.06 -23.17 -11.37
N PHE A 329 7.22 -23.25 -12.39
CA PHE A 329 7.58 -23.04 -13.78
C PHE A 329 7.19 -21.63 -14.20
N LEU A 330 8.18 -20.74 -14.35
CA LEU A 330 7.97 -19.32 -14.61
C LEU A 330 8.33 -18.96 -16.05
N GLU A 331 7.36 -18.48 -16.80
CA GLU A 331 7.53 -17.88 -18.13
C GLU A 331 7.41 -16.36 -18.03
N LEU A 332 8.34 -15.66 -18.69
CA LEU A 332 8.41 -14.20 -18.67
C LEU A 332 8.40 -13.62 -20.08
N ASP A 333 7.45 -12.71 -20.31
CA ASP A 333 7.41 -11.88 -21.51
C ASP A 333 7.84 -10.44 -21.20
N VAL A 334 8.30 -9.71 -22.25
CA VAL A 334 8.57 -8.27 -22.14
C VAL A 334 7.82 -7.54 -23.26
N LYS A 335 6.94 -6.61 -22.88
CA LYS A 335 6.13 -5.81 -23.80
C LYS A 335 6.34 -4.30 -23.59
N VAL A 336 6.24 -3.54 -24.67
CA VAL A 336 6.31 -2.08 -24.61
C VAL A 336 4.89 -1.51 -24.54
N LYS A 337 4.68 -0.61 -23.57
CA LYS A 337 3.46 0.18 -23.42
C LYS A 337 3.85 1.62 -23.11
N ALA A 338 3.91 2.44 -24.15
CA ALA A 338 4.32 3.84 -24.02
C ALA A 338 3.36 4.65 -23.15
N GLY A 339 3.91 5.48 -22.25
CA GLY A 339 3.16 6.43 -21.43
C GLY A 339 2.24 5.81 -20.38
N TRP A 340 2.38 4.53 -20.04
CA TRP A 340 1.47 3.83 -19.12
C TRP A 340 1.40 4.47 -17.73
N ARG A 341 2.44 5.17 -17.28
CA ARG A 341 2.48 5.83 -15.95
C ARG A 341 1.60 7.06 -15.83
N ASP A 342 1.15 7.62 -16.96
CA ASP A 342 0.27 8.78 -17.02
C ASP A 342 -1.13 8.41 -17.55
N ASP A 343 -1.38 7.11 -17.78
CA ASP A 343 -2.65 6.55 -18.24
C ASP A 343 -3.36 5.87 -17.05
N GLU A 344 -4.42 6.47 -16.54
CA GLU A 344 -5.21 5.98 -15.41
C GLU A 344 -5.70 4.54 -15.60
N ALA A 345 -6.18 4.19 -16.81
CA ALA A 345 -6.65 2.85 -17.10
C ALA A 345 -5.52 1.80 -17.00
N GLN A 346 -4.31 2.19 -17.40
CA GLN A 346 -3.15 1.30 -17.25
C GLN A 346 -2.69 1.23 -15.80
N ILE A 347 -2.68 2.33 -15.06
CA ILE A 347 -2.34 2.36 -13.63
C ILE A 347 -3.28 1.44 -12.85
N ARG A 348 -4.60 1.50 -13.10
CA ARG A 348 -5.59 0.57 -12.52
C ARG A 348 -5.32 -0.87 -12.94
N ARG A 349 -5.07 -1.13 -14.21
CA ARG A 349 -4.75 -2.48 -14.70
C ARG A 349 -3.53 -3.11 -14.03
N PHE A 350 -2.56 -2.29 -13.63
CA PHE A 350 -1.40 -2.74 -12.85
C PHE A 350 -1.72 -2.89 -11.35
N GLY A 351 -2.92 -2.55 -10.87
CA GLY A 351 -3.29 -2.58 -9.45
C GLY A 351 -2.54 -1.54 -8.62
N TYR A 352 -2.34 -0.34 -9.18
CA TYR A 352 -1.62 0.76 -8.51
C TYR A 352 -2.54 1.92 -8.13
N ASN A 353 -3.84 1.69 -8.01
CA ASN A 353 -4.86 2.67 -7.60
C ASN A 353 -5.21 2.55 -6.12
N ALA A 354 -5.90 3.58 -5.61
CA ALA A 354 -6.31 3.67 -4.21
C ALA A 354 -7.61 2.90 -3.90
N GLU A 355 -8.33 2.44 -4.93
CA GLU A 355 -9.69 1.91 -4.80
C GLU A 355 -9.76 0.36 -4.70
N ASP A 356 -8.65 -0.36 -4.72
CA ASP A 356 -8.61 -1.83 -4.62
C ASP A 356 -8.14 -2.32 -3.25
#